data_78ddf826102ea25fa42deaa42e621b6a
#
_entry.id   78ddf826102ea25fa42deaa42e621b6a
#
_cell.length_a   1.000
_cell.length_b   1.000
_cell.length_c   1.000
_cell.angle_alpha   90.00
_cell.angle_beta   90.00
_cell.angle_gamma   90.00
#
_symmetry.space_group_name_H-M   'P 1'
#
loop_
_entity.id
_entity.type
_entity.pdbx_description
1 polymer ?
#
loop_
_entity_poly.entity_id
_entity_poly.type
_entity_poly.pdbx_seq_one_letter_code
_entity_poly.pdbx_strand_id
1 'polypeptide(L)'
;MSRIILGPCSHLVLLGGGKFLIDIATKAINIGYIVEIITSPRHMKEDISEGISFSSEIKKINAYVMVTDNIEEERITDRLKSINKKAFFVSLGAAWIFKDDYISEVFDGKLFNLHGSRLPQNRGGGGFSWQIMMGNRFGFCLLHRIDGGIYTGEIVEYEEFIYPHICRYPVDFMAYYISKNIPFMLKIITNIFNRETSFNLISQSNYFSTYWPRLDQNHGSWVDWSLSSEYIERFICAFDDPYKGALTTINGKLVRLKKVHVNYQDGAFHPHQRGIVYRKGPGWICVALNESSLVVESIIDNKTSKSCLSLINIGDRFITP
;
A
#
# COMPACT_ATOMS: atom_id res chain seq x y z
N MET A 1 -29.53 -11.80 2.72
CA MET A 1 -28.15 -11.53 2.28
C MET A 1 -28.05 -12.02 0.84
N SER A 2 -27.58 -11.18 -0.06
CA SER A 2 -27.29 -11.59 -1.44
C SER A 2 -26.10 -12.56 -1.45
N ARG A 3 -26.04 -13.41 -2.48
CA ARG A 3 -24.98 -14.41 -2.63
C ARG A 3 -24.40 -14.33 -4.03
N ILE A 4 -23.13 -14.65 -4.15
CA ILE A 4 -22.47 -14.86 -5.44
C ILE A 4 -21.91 -16.27 -5.50
N ILE A 5 -22.06 -16.93 -6.63
CA ILE A 5 -21.48 -18.25 -6.91
C ILE A 5 -20.36 -18.04 -7.91
N LEU A 6 -19.16 -18.54 -7.58
CA LEU A 6 -17.95 -18.45 -8.39
C LEU A 6 -17.38 -19.86 -8.62
N GLY A 7 -16.83 -20.08 -9.80
CA GLY A 7 -16.18 -21.34 -10.18
C GLY A 7 -17.17 -22.40 -10.72
N PRO A 8 -16.66 -23.59 -11.15
CA PRO A 8 -15.23 -23.80 -11.31
C PRO A 8 -14.63 -22.91 -12.41
N CYS A 9 -13.47 -22.32 -12.12
CA CYS A 9 -12.77 -21.42 -13.05
C CYS A 9 -11.41 -22.01 -13.44
N SER A 10 -11.16 -22.14 -14.74
CA SER A 10 -9.85 -22.61 -15.26
C SER A 10 -8.88 -21.47 -15.55
N HIS A 11 -9.35 -20.22 -15.62
CA HIS A 11 -8.54 -19.04 -15.88
C HIS A 11 -8.53 -18.13 -14.67
N LEU A 12 -7.35 -17.62 -14.32
CA LEU A 12 -7.18 -16.52 -13.37
C LEU A 12 -6.62 -15.31 -14.12
N VAL A 13 -7.38 -14.22 -14.11
CA VAL A 13 -6.97 -12.96 -14.75
C VAL A 13 -6.61 -11.96 -13.65
N LEU A 14 -5.35 -11.54 -13.64
CA LEU A 14 -4.81 -10.59 -12.69
C LEU A 14 -4.60 -9.23 -13.37
N LEU A 15 -5.22 -8.18 -12.83
CA LEU A 15 -5.13 -6.82 -13.35
C LEU A 15 -4.29 -5.97 -12.40
N GLY A 16 -3.13 -5.48 -12.84
CA GLY A 16 -2.29 -4.63 -11.99
C GLY A 16 -0.80 -4.89 -12.10
N GLY A 17 -0.09 -4.86 -10.95
CA GLY A 17 1.37 -4.99 -10.91
C GLY A 17 1.91 -5.30 -9.52
N GLY A 18 3.24 -5.27 -9.40
CA GLY A 18 3.95 -5.45 -8.15
C GLY A 18 4.26 -6.90 -7.79
N LYS A 19 5.08 -7.06 -6.74
CA LYS A 19 5.57 -8.37 -6.29
C LYS A 19 4.44 -9.32 -5.90
N PHE A 20 3.43 -8.81 -5.20
CA PHE A 20 2.30 -9.62 -4.75
C PHE A 20 1.56 -10.29 -5.91
N LEU A 21 1.37 -9.56 -7.03
CA LEU A 21 0.75 -10.11 -8.24
C LEU A 21 1.59 -11.28 -8.81
N ILE A 22 2.92 -11.13 -8.88
CA ILE A 22 3.83 -12.18 -9.34
C ILE A 22 3.72 -13.42 -8.45
N ASP A 23 3.72 -13.23 -7.13
CA ASP A 23 3.64 -14.32 -6.15
C ASP A 23 2.31 -15.10 -6.31
N ILE A 24 1.17 -14.41 -6.48
CA ILE A 24 -0.14 -15.05 -6.72
C ILE A 24 -0.17 -15.76 -8.08
N ALA A 25 0.32 -15.12 -9.15
CA ALA A 25 0.37 -15.70 -10.47
C ALA A 25 1.15 -17.03 -10.48
N THR A 26 2.35 -17.04 -9.89
CA THR A 26 3.20 -18.23 -9.79
C THR A 26 2.50 -19.37 -9.04
N LYS A 27 1.85 -19.06 -7.92
CA LYS A 27 1.14 -20.06 -7.12
C LYS A 27 -0.12 -20.56 -7.81
N ALA A 28 -0.82 -19.71 -8.54
CA ALA A 28 -2.01 -20.10 -9.31
C ALA A 28 -1.65 -21.05 -10.47
N ILE A 29 -0.53 -20.81 -11.15
CA ILE A 29 0.00 -21.74 -12.17
C ILE A 29 0.27 -23.12 -11.56
N ASN A 30 0.83 -23.19 -10.36
CA ASN A 30 1.09 -24.45 -9.66
C ASN A 30 -0.21 -25.18 -9.24
N ILE A 31 -1.31 -24.45 -9.05
CA ILE A 31 -2.65 -25.05 -8.82
C ILE A 31 -3.22 -25.64 -10.12
N GLY A 32 -2.81 -25.13 -11.28
CA GLY A 32 -3.29 -25.55 -12.59
C GLY A 32 -4.06 -24.49 -13.38
N TYR A 33 -4.11 -23.25 -12.89
CA TYR A 33 -4.73 -22.15 -13.61
C TYR A 33 -3.99 -21.79 -14.90
N ILE A 34 -4.73 -21.46 -15.94
CA ILE A 34 -4.24 -20.65 -17.03
C ILE A 34 -4.24 -19.20 -16.54
N VAL A 35 -3.05 -18.62 -16.35
CA VAL A 35 -2.92 -17.27 -15.79
C VAL A 35 -2.75 -16.26 -16.91
N GLU A 36 -3.56 -15.21 -16.85
CA GLU A 36 -3.46 -14.02 -17.71
C GLU A 36 -3.22 -12.78 -16.86
N ILE A 37 -2.30 -11.93 -17.29
CA ILE A 37 -1.95 -10.70 -16.57
C ILE A 37 -2.15 -9.52 -17.49
N ILE A 38 -2.96 -8.57 -17.06
CA ILE A 38 -3.14 -7.29 -17.73
C ILE A 38 -2.48 -6.22 -16.86
N THR A 39 -1.49 -5.56 -17.42
CA THR A 39 -0.68 -4.59 -16.69
C THR A 39 -0.47 -3.32 -17.49
N SER A 40 -0.04 -2.24 -16.83
CA SER A 40 0.23 -0.97 -17.49
C SER A 40 1.71 -0.78 -17.80
N PRO A 41 2.07 0.07 -18.77
CA PRO A 41 3.46 0.46 -19.03
C PRO A 41 4.15 1.07 -17.81
N ARG A 42 3.38 1.71 -16.90
CA ARG A 42 3.88 2.22 -15.63
C ARG A 42 4.40 1.08 -14.76
N HIS A 43 3.59 0.04 -14.53
CA HIS A 43 3.97 -1.10 -13.70
C HIS A 43 5.19 -1.85 -14.28
N MET A 44 5.30 -1.93 -15.61
CA MET A 44 6.46 -2.55 -16.25
C MET A 44 7.80 -1.88 -15.93
N LYS A 45 7.76 -0.61 -15.48
CA LYS A 45 8.95 0.18 -15.10
C LYS A 45 9.20 0.20 -13.59
N GLU A 46 8.29 -0.36 -12.78
CA GLU A 46 8.41 -0.34 -11.32
C GLU A 46 9.41 -1.41 -10.83
N ASP A 47 10.23 -1.05 -9.86
CA ASP A 47 11.02 -2.01 -9.09
C ASP A 47 10.12 -2.66 -8.03
N ILE A 48 10.17 -3.99 -7.96
CA ILE A 48 9.40 -4.79 -7.00
C ILE A 48 10.24 -5.26 -5.80
N SER A 49 11.55 -5.15 -5.92
CA SER A 49 12.54 -5.27 -4.86
C SER A 49 13.86 -4.64 -5.34
N GLU A 50 14.84 -4.51 -4.47
CA GLU A 50 16.11 -3.87 -4.78
C GLU A 50 16.77 -4.50 -6.02
N GLY A 51 16.90 -3.70 -7.09
CA GLY A 51 17.49 -4.12 -8.36
C GLY A 51 16.68 -5.11 -9.19
N ILE A 52 15.41 -5.39 -8.82
CA ILE A 52 14.55 -6.33 -9.53
C ILE A 52 13.30 -5.60 -10.04
N SER A 53 13.17 -5.46 -11.35
CA SER A 53 12.00 -4.83 -11.98
C SER A 53 10.84 -5.83 -12.13
N PHE A 54 9.60 -5.30 -12.10
CA PHE A 54 8.40 -6.07 -12.40
C PHE A 54 8.50 -6.71 -13.80
N SER A 55 9.03 -5.97 -14.78
CA SER A 55 9.19 -6.47 -16.16
C SER A 55 10.17 -7.63 -16.27
N SER A 56 11.16 -7.75 -15.39
CA SER A 56 12.09 -8.89 -15.39
C SER A 56 11.47 -10.14 -14.80
N GLU A 57 10.66 -10.00 -13.75
CA GLU A 57 10.04 -11.14 -13.06
C GLU A 57 8.82 -11.68 -13.82
N ILE A 58 7.99 -10.81 -14.41
CA ILE A 58 6.81 -11.25 -15.14
C ILE A 58 7.17 -12.11 -16.36
N LYS A 59 8.37 -11.93 -16.95
CA LYS A 59 8.87 -12.73 -18.07
C LYS A 59 9.30 -14.15 -17.67
N LYS A 60 9.52 -14.39 -16.39
CA LYS A 60 9.96 -15.70 -15.86
C LYS A 60 8.79 -16.65 -15.60
N ILE A 61 7.58 -16.14 -15.53
CA ILE A 61 6.38 -16.92 -15.25
C ILE A 61 5.66 -17.31 -16.53
N ASN A 62 5.06 -18.50 -16.54
CA ASN A 62 4.30 -19.01 -17.67
C ASN A 62 2.87 -18.42 -17.66
N ALA A 63 2.75 -17.13 -17.94
CA ALA A 63 1.48 -16.42 -18.00
C ALA A 63 1.33 -15.66 -19.33
N TYR A 64 0.11 -15.52 -19.81
CA TYR A 64 -0.18 -14.65 -20.94
C TYR A 64 -0.24 -13.19 -20.46
N VAL A 65 0.63 -12.34 -20.98
CA VAL A 65 0.78 -10.95 -20.50
C VAL A 65 0.36 -9.97 -21.58
N MET A 66 -0.56 -9.07 -21.22
CA MET A 66 -0.97 -7.93 -22.04
C MET A 66 -0.62 -6.63 -21.33
N VAL A 67 0.02 -5.72 -22.07
CA VAL A 67 0.40 -4.38 -21.57
C VAL A 67 -0.44 -3.34 -22.27
N THR A 68 -1.14 -2.50 -21.50
CA THR A 68 -1.99 -1.43 -22.02
C THR A 68 -2.10 -0.26 -21.07
N ASP A 69 -2.22 0.96 -21.60
CA ASP A 69 -2.62 2.15 -20.83
C ASP A 69 -4.13 2.30 -20.76
N ASN A 70 -4.88 1.65 -21.66
CA ASN A 70 -6.33 1.70 -21.70
C ASN A 70 -6.93 0.29 -21.63
N ILE A 71 -7.60 -0.03 -20.52
CA ILE A 71 -8.24 -1.33 -20.32
C ILE A 71 -9.41 -1.57 -21.32
N GLU A 72 -9.99 -0.52 -21.87
CA GLU A 72 -11.11 -0.57 -22.81
C GLU A 72 -10.65 -0.77 -24.27
N GLU A 73 -9.37 -1.03 -24.55
CA GLU A 73 -8.90 -1.40 -25.88
C GLU A 73 -9.65 -2.65 -26.40
N GLU A 74 -10.08 -2.61 -27.68
CA GLU A 74 -10.86 -3.68 -28.33
C GLU A 74 -10.22 -5.06 -28.14
N ARG A 75 -8.91 -5.18 -28.44
CA ARG A 75 -8.17 -6.44 -28.27
C ARG A 75 -8.20 -7.01 -26.84
N ILE A 76 -8.19 -6.12 -25.82
CA ILE A 76 -8.28 -6.51 -24.41
C ILE A 76 -9.69 -6.93 -24.08
N THR A 77 -10.67 -6.10 -24.44
CA THR A 77 -12.10 -6.33 -24.24
C THR A 77 -12.56 -7.66 -24.85
N ASP A 78 -12.20 -7.93 -26.11
CA ASP A 78 -12.55 -9.17 -26.80
C ASP A 78 -11.92 -10.38 -26.12
N ARG A 79 -10.66 -10.27 -25.70
CA ARG A 79 -10.00 -11.34 -24.94
C ARG A 79 -10.73 -11.64 -23.65
N LEU A 80 -11.01 -10.63 -22.84
CA LEU A 80 -11.69 -10.77 -21.56
C LEU A 80 -13.10 -11.38 -21.74
N LYS A 81 -13.88 -10.90 -22.71
CA LYS A 81 -15.19 -11.44 -23.05
C LYS A 81 -15.13 -12.92 -23.47
N SER A 82 -14.10 -13.30 -24.23
CA SER A 82 -13.95 -14.69 -24.70
C SER A 82 -13.74 -15.72 -23.59
N ILE A 83 -13.28 -15.29 -22.42
CA ILE A 83 -12.97 -16.15 -21.28
C ILE A 83 -13.83 -15.89 -20.02
N ASN A 84 -14.73 -14.91 -20.07
CA ASN A 84 -15.41 -14.43 -18.85
C ASN A 84 -16.19 -15.51 -18.08
N LYS A 85 -16.76 -16.49 -18.76
CA LYS A 85 -17.52 -17.59 -18.15
C LYS A 85 -16.66 -18.59 -17.37
N LYS A 86 -15.37 -18.65 -17.64
CA LYS A 86 -14.43 -19.61 -17.04
C LYS A 86 -13.28 -18.96 -16.29
N ALA A 87 -13.31 -17.62 -16.14
CA ALA A 87 -12.28 -16.84 -15.53
C ALA A 87 -12.71 -16.25 -14.17
N PHE A 88 -11.73 -16.14 -13.27
CA PHE A 88 -11.84 -15.35 -12.05
C PHE A 88 -10.96 -14.10 -12.23
N PHE A 89 -11.57 -12.92 -12.10
CA PHE A 89 -10.93 -11.64 -12.37
C PHE A 89 -10.60 -10.91 -11.08
N VAL A 90 -9.32 -10.60 -10.86
CA VAL A 90 -8.87 -9.91 -9.64
C VAL A 90 -7.95 -8.75 -9.95
N SER A 91 -8.32 -7.57 -9.47
CA SER A 91 -7.48 -6.38 -9.45
C SER A 91 -6.52 -6.43 -8.27
N LEU A 92 -5.22 -6.34 -8.55
CA LEU A 92 -4.14 -6.24 -7.57
C LEU A 92 -3.32 -4.98 -7.86
N GLY A 93 -3.87 -3.83 -7.45
CA GLY A 93 -3.25 -2.53 -7.69
C GLY A 93 -3.35 -2.05 -9.14
N ALA A 94 -4.46 -2.31 -9.82
CA ALA A 94 -4.69 -1.87 -11.20
C ALA A 94 -4.48 -0.36 -11.38
N ALA A 95 -4.07 0.02 -12.59
CA ALA A 95 -3.81 1.41 -12.95
C ALA A 95 -5.07 2.13 -13.48
N TRP A 96 -6.16 1.40 -13.65
CA TRP A 96 -7.39 1.90 -14.29
C TRP A 96 -8.52 2.05 -13.30
N ILE A 97 -9.45 2.94 -13.62
CA ILE A 97 -10.78 3.03 -13.00
C ILE A 97 -11.75 2.33 -13.95
N PHE A 98 -12.53 1.42 -13.41
CA PHE A 98 -13.51 0.64 -14.17
C PHE A 98 -14.87 1.30 -14.10
N LYS A 99 -15.54 1.47 -15.23
CA LYS A 99 -16.91 2.00 -15.32
C LYS A 99 -17.93 0.87 -15.15
N ASP A 100 -19.10 1.17 -14.62
CA ASP A 100 -20.15 0.16 -14.34
C ASP A 100 -20.61 -0.59 -15.59
N ASP A 101 -20.77 0.10 -16.72
CA ASP A 101 -21.12 -0.49 -18.00
C ASP A 101 -20.06 -1.48 -18.48
N TYR A 102 -18.77 -1.09 -18.41
CA TYR A 102 -17.66 -1.97 -18.75
C TYR A 102 -17.55 -3.18 -17.81
N ILE A 103 -17.76 -2.99 -16.51
CA ILE A 103 -17.76 -4.08 -15.53
C ILE A 103 -18.87 -5.08 -15.86
N SER A 104 -20.06 -4.60 -16.17
CA SER A 104 -21.22 -5.45 -16.50
C SER A 104 -21.02 -6.18 -17.81
N GLU A 105 -20.55 -5.48 -18.85
CA GLU A 105 -20.44 -6.01 -20.20
C GLU A 105 -19.29 -7.03 -20.38
N VAL A 106 -18.16 -6.76 -19.74
CA VAL A 106 -16.92 -7.54 -19.92
C VAL A 106 -16.74 -8.61 -18.86
N PHE A 107 -17.03 -8.29 -17.61
CA PHE A 107 -16.80 -9.17 -16.47
C PHE A 107 -18.07 -9.82 -15.91
N ASP A 108 -19.23 -9.55 -16.51
CA ASP A 108 -20.52 -10.03 -15.99
C ASP A 108 -20.73 -9.65 -14.50
N GLY A 109 -20.25 -8.44 -14.13
CA GLY A 109 -20.26 -7.95 -12.75
C GLY A 109 -19.35 -8.71 -11.79
N LYS A 110 -18.43 -9.56 -12.28
CA LYS A 110 -17.56 -10.45 -11.49
C LYS A 110 -16.10 -10.00 -11.53
N LEU A 111 -15.87 -8.71 -11.35
CA LEU A 111 -14.54 -8.14 -11.16
C LEU A 111 -14.32 -7.86 -9.68
N PHE A 112 -13.20 -8.34 -9.13
CA PHE A 112 -12.90 -8.23 -7.71
C PHE A 112 -11.61 -7.45 -7.47
N ASN A 113 -11.48 -6.89 -6.26
CA ASN A 113 -10.26 -6.24 -5.81
C ASN A 113 -9.88 -6.73 -4.42
N LEU A 114 -8.59 -6.94 -4.21
CA LEU A 114 -8.05 -7.21 -2.90
C LEU A 114 -7.62 -5.90 -2.24
N HIS A 115 -8.17 -5.63 -1.06
CA HIS A 115 -7.96 -4.39 -0.33
C HIS A 115 -7.37 -4.65 1.06
N GLY A 116 -6.38 -3.83 1.47
CA GLY A 116 -5.60 -4.06 2.69
C GLY A 116 -6.11 -3.34 3.93
N SER A 117 -7.19 -2.58 3.82
CA SER A 117 -7.76 -1.84 4.92
C SER A 117 -9.24 -2.12 5.09
N ARG A 118 -9.77 -1.76 6.26
CA ARG A 118 -11.16 -2.01 6.62
C ARG A 118 -12.13 -1.23 5.71
N LEU A 119 -13.09 -1.92 5.12
CA LEU A 119 -14.19 -1.31 4.39
C LEU A 119 -15.51 -1.42 5.20
N PRO A 120 -16.38 -0.41 5.16
CA PRO A 120 -16.30 0.83 4.37
C PRO A 120 -15.49 1.97 5.01
N GLN A 121 -14.89 1.77 6.18
CA GLN A 121 -14.29 2.83 6.99
C GLN A 121 -13.06 3.48 6.32
N ASN A 122 -12.26 2.73 5.58
CA ASN A 122 -10.96 3.20 5.09
C ASN A 122 -10.87 3.03 3.57
N ARG A 123 -11.77 3.67 2.84
CA ARG A 123 -11.73 3.76 1.38
C ARG A 123 -10.62 4.71 0.94
N GLY A 124 -10.10 4.55 -0.27
CA GLY A 124 -9.12 5.46 -0.87
C GLY A 124 -7.71 4.89 -0.96
N GLY A 125 -6.72 5.77 -1.10
CA GLY A 125 -5.33 5.40 -1.34
C GLY A 125 -4.41 5.65 -0.14
N GLY A 126 -3.16 5.13 -0.21
CA GLY A 126 -2.16 5.40 0.83
C GLY A 126 -2.39 4.68 2.16
N GLY A 127 -3.10 3.55 2.16
CA GLY A 127 -3.60 2.87 3.35
C GLY A 127 -2.58 2.64 4.46
N PHE A 128 -1.39 2.15 4.15
CA PHE A 128 -0.37 1.86 5.19
C PHE A 128 0.14 3.14 5.86
N SER A 129 0.42 4.19 5.10
CA SER A 129 0.86 5.46 5.69
C SER A 129 -0.20 6.06 6.61
N TRP A 130 -1.48 6.03 6.20
CA TRP A 130 -2.58 6.47 7.06
C TRP A 130 -2.71 5.62 8.32
N GLN A 131 -2.61 4.29 8.20
CA GLN A 131 -2.65 3.38 9.35
C GLN A 131 -1.53 3.69 10.35
N ILE A 132 -0.30 3.92 9.86
CA ILE A 132 0.85 4.29 10.69
C ILE A 132 0.60 5.61 11.40
N MET A 133 0.21 6.67 10.68
CA MET A 133 -0.08 7.98 11.27
C MET A 133 -1.14 7.91 12.37
N MET A 134 -2.19 7.13 12.14
CA MET A 134 -3.28 6.95 13.12
C MET A 134 -2.95 5.96 14.23
N GLY A 135 -1.81 5.28 14.20
CA GLY A 135 -1.48 4.19 15.12
C GLY A 135 -2.40 2.98 14.99
N ASN A 136 -3.09 2.84 13.86
CA ASN A 136 -4.01 1.74 13.60
C ASN A 136 -3.25 0.51 13.12
N ARG A 137 -3.32 -0.55 13.91
CA ARG A 137 -2.62 -1.81 13.63
C ARG A 137 -3.54 -2.94 13.13
N PHE A 138 -4.82 -2.65 12.91
CA PHE A 138 -5.74 -3.62 12.33
C PHE A 138 -5.51 -3.73 10.82
N GLY A 139 -5.11 -4.91 10.36
CA GLY A 139 -4.97 -5.25 8.95
C GLY A 139 -6.09 -6.14 8.46
N PHE A 140 -6.30 -6.14 7.16
CA PHE A 140 -7.35 -6.90 6.50
C PHE A 140 -6.82 -7.62 5.28
N CYS A 141 -7.18 -8.89 5.14
CA CYS A 141 -7.27 -9.58 3.88
C CYS A 141 -8.72 -9.43 3.43
N LEU A 142 -9.03 -8.62 2.43
CA LEU A 142 -10.40 -8.30 2.08
C LEU A 142 -10.59 -8.32 0.58
N LEU A 143 -11.45 -9.25 0.11
CA LEU A 143 -11.87 -9.34 -1.28
C LEU A 143 -13.26 -8.69 -1.42
N HIS A 144 -13.39 -7.70 -2.29
CA HIS A 144 -14.67 -7.06 -2.59
C HIS A 144 -14.89 -6.98 -4.11
N ARG A 145 -16.16 -6.85 -4.52
CA ARG A 145 -16.51 -6.57 -5.91
C ARG A 145 -16.07 -5.15 -6.27
N ILE A 146 -15.69 -4.96 -7.51
CA ILE A 146 -15.52 -3.62 -8.08
C ILE A 146 -16.87 -3.21 -8.66
N ASP A 147 -17.27 -1.97 -8.36
CA ASP A 147 -18.35 -1.23 -8.97
C ASP A 147 -17.82 0.14 -9.45
N GLY A 148 -18.66 0.99 -10.00
CA GLY A 148 -18.26 2.32 -10.49
C GLY A 148 -17.82 3.31 -9.41
N GLY A 149 -17.95 2.94 -8.13
CA GLY A 149 -17.49 3.75 -7.00
C GLY A 149 -16.09 3.41 -6.53
N ILE A 150 -15.55 4.25 -5.63
CA ILE A 150 -14.22 4.01 -5.06
C ILE A 150 -14.36 3.10 -3.85
N TYR A 151 -14.04 1.80 -4.02
CA TYR A 151 -14.11 0.75 -2.98
C TYR A 151 -15.51 0.61 -2.35
N THR A 152 -16.58 0.77 -3.15
CA THR A 152 -17.97 0.76 -2.69
C THR A 152 -18.66 -0.58 -2.84
N GLY A 153 -18.14 -1.45 -3.69
CA GLY A 153 -18.74 -2.75 -3.99
C GLY A 153 -18.78 -3.69 -2.80
N GLU A 154 -19.68 -4.65 -2.86
CA GLU A 154 -19.95 -5.60 -1.77
C GLU A 154 -18.72 -6.42 -1.40
N ILE A 155 -18.51 -6.61 -0.09
CA ILE A 155 -17.43 -7.46 0.44
C ILE A 155 -17.84 -8.94 0.22
N VAL A 156 -16.91 -9.72 -0.32
CA VAL A 156 -17.10 -11.15 -0.65
C VAL A 156 -16.54 -12.05 0.43
N GLU A 157 -15.33 -11.76 0.88
CA GLU A 157 -14.63 -12.53 1.91
C GLU A 157 -13.62 -11.64 2.62
N TYR A 158 -13.37 -11.86 3.92
CA TYR A 158 -12.33 -11.15 4.64
C TYR A 158 -11.78 -11.97 5.80
N GLU A 159 -10.53 -11.66 6.17
CA GLU A 159 -9.87 -12.11 7.39
C GLU A 159 -9.19 -10.90 8.04
N GLU A 160 -9.24 -10.81 9.37
CA GLU A 160 -8.61 -9.73 10.14
C GLU A 160 -7.30 -10.22 10.76
N PHE A 161 -6.34 -9.31 10.91
CA PHE A 161 -5.10 -9.57 11.61
C PHE A 161 -4.57 -8.29 12.28
N ILE A 162 -3.59 -8.45 13.16
CA ILE A 162 -2.92 -7.32 13.81
C ILE A 162 -1.48 -7.24 13.32
N TYR A 163 -1.05 -6.07 12.88
CA TYR A 163 0.35 -5.82 12.55
C TYR A 163 1.20 -5.88 13.83
N PRO A 164 2.26 -6.70 13.88
CA PRO A 164 3.20 -6.75 15.01
C PRO A 164 3.86 -5.39 15.28
N HIS A 165 4.26 -5.13 16.52
CA HIS A 165 4.92 -3.86 16.87
C HIS A 165 6.21 -3.58 16.10
N ILE A 166 6.89 -4.61 15.62
CA ILE A 166 8.08 -4.47 14.79
C ILE A 166 7.78 -3.82 13.43
N CYS A 167 6.55 -3.91 12.92
CA CYS A 167 6.16 -3.20 11.70
C CYS A 167 6.01 -1.72 12.05
N ARG A 168 6.93 -0.89 11.58
CA ARG A 168 6.97 0.55 11.87
C ARG A 168 6.83 1.40 10.62
N TYR A 169 7.25 0.90 9.48
CA TYR A 169 7.33 1.62 8.21
C TYR A 169 6.38 1.01 7.18
N PRO A 170 6.03 1.73 6.12
CA PRO A 170 5.17 1.20 5.06
C PRO A 170 5.70 -0.08 4.41
N VAL A 171 7.02 -0.24 4.28
CA VAL A 171 7.64 -1.47 3.78
C VAL A 171 7.38 -2.66 4.69
N ASP A 172 7.39 -2.48 6.02
CA ASP A 172 7.11 -3.55 6.98
C ASP A 172 5.64 -3.96 6.91
N PHE A 173 4.73 -2.97 6.85
CA PHE A 173 3.30 -3.20 6.68
C PHE A 173 3.01 -3.95 5.39
N MET A 174 3.64 -3.55 4.28
CA MET A 174 3.51 -4.23 2.99
C MET A 174 3.97 -5.68 3.06
N ALA A 175 5.16 -5.94 3.62
CA ALA A 175 5.70 -7.29 3.74
C ALA A 175 4.79 -8.18 4.59
N TYR A 176 4.31 -7.68 5.72
CA TYR A 176 3.41 -8.42 6.59
C TYR A 176 2.03 -8.64 5.93
N TYR A 177 1.46 -7.62 5.28
CA TYR A 177 0.25 -7.72 4.47
C TYR A 177 0.35 -8.83 3.42
N ILE A 178 1.43 -8.85 2.64
CA ILE A 178 1.66 -9.89 1.63
C ILE A 178 1.69 -11.27 2.26
N SER A 179 2.35 -11.44 3.41
CA SER A 179 2.44 -12.72 4.12
C SER A 179 1.08 -13.27 4.56
N LYS A 180 0.11 -12.39 4.86
CA LYS A 180 -1.26 -12.75 5.23
C LYS A 180 -2.17 -12.95 4.02
N ASN A 181 -2.02 -12.10 3.02
CA ASN A 181 -2.90 -12.12 1.85
C ASN A 181 -2.59 -13.23 0.85
N ILE A 182 -1.35 -13.74 0.78
CA ILE A 182 -1.04 -14.90 -0.05
C ILE A 182 -1.86 -16.13 0.37
N PRO A 183 -1.82 -16.62 1.62
CA PRO A 183 -2.62 -17.78 2.01
C PRO A 183 -4.14 -17.52 1.90
N PHE A 184 -4.61 -16.32 2.19
CA PHE A 184 -6.00 -15.94 2.02
C PHE A 184 -6.45 -16.09 0.55
N MET A 185 -5.71 -15.50 -0.38
CA MET A 185 -6.02 -15.62 -1.82
C MET A 185 -5.90 -17.05 -2.32
N LEU A 186 -4.90 -17.82 -1.87
CA LEU A 186 -4.74 -19.21 -2.27
C LEU A 186 -5.93 -20.07 -1.84
N LYS A 187 -6.47 -19.87 -0.64
CA LYS A 187 -7.69 -20.54 -0.17
C LYS A 187 -8.85 -20.27 -1.12
N ILE A 188 -9.07 -19.02 -1.51
CA ILE A 188 -10.15 -18.62 -2.40
C ILE A 188 -9.97 -19.23 -3.80
N ILE A 189 -8.82 -19.00 -4.45
CA ILE A 189 -8.59 -19.46 -5.82
C ILE A 189 -8.56 -20.99 -5.92
N THR A 190 -8.05 -21.71 -4.91
CA THR A 190 -8.10 -23.18 -4.88
C THR A 190 -9.53 -23.70 -4.82
N ASN A 191 -10.40 -23.09 -4.01
CA ASN A 191 -11.80 -23.48 -3.94
C ASN A 191 -12.52 -23.22 -5.26
N ILE A 192 -12.34 -22.03 -5.84
CA ILE A 192 -12.98 -21.62 -7.10
C ILE A 192 -12.45 -22.44 -8.29
N PHE A 193 -11.21 -22.90 -8.26
CA PHE A 193 -10.67 -23.79 -9.29
C PHE A 193 -11.36 -25.16 -9.30
N ASN A 194 -11.56 -25.74 -8.12
CA ASN A 194 -12.00 -27.13 -7.98
C ASN A 194 -13.53 -27.30 -8.05
N ARG A 195 -14.31 -26.27 -7.67
CA ARG A 195 -15.77 -26.39 -7.53
C ARG A 195 -16.48 -25.05 -7.55
N GLU A 196 -17.79 -25.10 -7.74
CA GLU A 196 -18.67 -23.97 -7.42
C GLU A 196 -18.54 -23.62 -5.93
N THR A 197 -18.29 -22.36 -5.67
CA THR A 197 -18.13 -21.84 -4.31
C THR A 197 -19.07 -20.66 -4.11
N SER A 198 -19.90 -20.74 -3.08
CA SER A 198 -20.88 -19.70 -2.73
C SER A 198 -20.30 -18.77 -1.68
N PHE A 199 -20.35 -17.45 -1.92
CA PHE A 199 -19.97 -16.41 -0.97
C PHE A 199 -21.20 -15.57 -0.60
N ASN A 200 -21.31 -15.22 0.69
CA ASN A 200 -22.29 -14.26 1.16
C ASN A 200 -21.75 -12.84 0.92
N LEU A 201 -22.56 -12.02 0.24
CA LEU A 201 -22.16 -10.64 -0.03
C LEU A 201 -22.57 -9.74 1.14
N ILE A 202 -21.62 -8.90 1.59
CA ILE A 202 -21.85 -7.92 2.66
C ILE A 202 -21.89 -6.54 2.02
N SER A 203 -23.06 -5.91 2.05
CA SER A 203 -23.24 -4.55 1.55
C SER A 203 -22.52 -3.53 2.44
N GLN A 204 -21.90 -2.54 1.82
CA GLN A 204 -21.22 -1.48 2.52
C GLN A 204 -22.15 -0.27 2.75
N SER A 205 -22.38 0.08 4.01
CA SER A 205 -23.12 1.31 4.34
C SER A 205 -22.22 2.54 4.16
N ASN A 206 -22.65 3.49 3.33
CA ASN A 206 -21.95 4.77 3.15
C ASN A 206 -21.92 5.61 4.43
N TYR A 207 -22.86 5.41 5.35
CA TYR A 207 -22.88 6.10 6.65
C TYR A 207 -21.62 5.85 7.49
N PHE A 208 -21.01 4.68 7.36
CA PHE A 208 -19.78 4.32 8.09
C PHE A 208 -18.51 4.52 7.26
N SER A 209 -18.62 5.09 6.06
CA SER A 209 -17.44 5.25 5.20
C SER A 209 -16.63 6.48 5.59
N THR A 210 -15.31 6.31 5.54
CA THR A 210 -14.36 7.42 5.49
C THR A 210 -13.47 7.28 4.25
N TYR A 211 -12.88 8.38 3.82
CA TYR A 211 -12.01 8.40 2.67
C TYR A 211 -10.60 8.85 3.05
N TRP A 212 -9.62 8.05 2.70
CA TRP A 212 -8.21 8.35 2.85
C TRP A 212 -7.62 8.80 1.51
N PRO A 213 -7.31 10.09 1.34
CA PRO A 213 -6.72 10.57 0.11
C PRO A 213 -5.31 10.00 -0.10
N ARG A 214 -4.93 9.87 -1.36
CA ARG A 214 -3.55 9.50 -1.70
C ARG A 214 -2.61 10.61 -1.23
N LEU A 215 -1.58 10.23 -0.48
CA LEU A 215 -0.61 11.17 0.08
C LEU A 215 0.38 11.65 -0.98
N ASP A 216 0.60 12.95 -1.04
CA ASP A 216 1.65 13.56 -1.86
C ASP A 216 2.94 13.66 -1.04
N GLN A 217 3.97 12.93 -1.49
CA GLN A 217 5.27 12.92 -0.84
C GLN A 217 6.05 14.24 -0.97
N ASN A 218 5.70 15.08 -1.94
CA ASN A 218 6.45 16.31 -2.21
C ASN A 218 5.84 17.53 -1.50
N HIS A 219 4.52 17.55 -1.33
CA HIS A 219 3.82 18.70 -0.75
C HIS A 219 3.12 18.36 0.58
N GLY A 220 2.75 17.11 0.80
CA GLY A 220 1.99 16.67 1.98
C GLY A 220 2.81 15.98 3.07
N SER A 221 4.13 15.92 2.96
CA SER A 221 5.00 15.20 3.90
C SER A 221 5.76 16.10 4.90
N TRP A 222 5.32 17.33 5.11
CA TRP A 222 5.95 18.28 6.02
C TRP A 222 5.69 17.92 7.49
N VAL A 223 6.76 17.81 8.27
CA VAL A 223 6.68 17.54 9.71
C VAL A 223 6.12 18.76 10.42
N ASP A 224 5.00 18.60 11.10
CA ASP A 224 4.51 19.61 12.04
C ASP A 224 5.14 19.37 13.41
N TRP A 225 6.18 20.14 13.71
CA TRP A 225 6.89 20.06 14.99
C TRP A 225 6.03 20.48 16.20
N SER A 226 4.83 21.04 15.98
CA SER A 226 3.92 21.44 17.07
C SER A 226 3.15 20.26 17.66
N LEU A 227 3.08 19.15 16.98
CA LEU A 227 2.37 17.95 17.40
C LEU A 227 3.04 17.25 18.58
N SER A 228 2.35 16.31 19.22
CA SER A 228 2.92 15.44 20.24
C SER A 228 4.02 14.56 19.66
N SER A 229 4.91 14.10 20.53
CA SER A 229 6.06 13.27 20.14
C SER A 229 5.66 12.02 19.36
N GLU A 230 4.58 11.37 19.78
CA GLU A 230 4.04 10.18 19.11
C GLU A 230 3.51 10.48 17.71
N TYR A 231 2.81 11.61 17.53
CA TYR A 231 2.31 12.00 16.22
C TYR A 231 3.45 12.36 15.25
N ILE A 232 4.50 13.05 15.74
CA ILE A 232 5.70 13.35 14.95
C ILE A 232 6.40 12.05 14.52
N GLU A 233 6.62 11.11 15.44
CA GLU A 233 7.22 9.82 15.12
C GLU A 233 6.42 9.07 14.06
N ARG A 234 5.11 8.89 14.30
CA ARG A 234 4.21 8.18 13.39
C ARG A 234 4.17 8.84 12.01
N PHE A 235 4.15 10.17 11.97
CA PHE A 235 4.16 10.91 10.72
C PHE A 235 5.44 10.65 9.92
N ILE A 236 6.62 10.74 10.57
CA ILE A 236 7.89 10.49 9.88
C ILE A 236 7.96 9.02 9.44
N CYS A 237 7.60 8.08 10.30
CA CYS A 237 7.55 6.66 9.95
C CYS A 237 6.60 6.36 8.77
N ALA A 238 5.49 7.08 8.64
CA ALA A 238 4.53 6.90 7.55
C ALA A 238 5.07 7.30 6.17
N PHE A 239 6.11 8.13 6.12
CA PHE A 239 6.81 8.55 4.91
C PHE A 239 8.19 7.90 4.75
N ASP A 240 8.56 6.94 5.62
CA ASP A 240 9.80 6.15 5.54
C ASP A 240 9.74 5.13 4.38
N ASP A 241 10.68 4.22 4.29
CA ASP A 241 10.80 3.25 3.20
C ASP A 241 9.45 2.58 2.85
N PRO A 242 9.10 2.53 1.57
CA PRO A 242 9.89 2.83 0.37
C PRO A 242 9.82 4.29 -0.10
N TYR A 243 9.27 5.19 0.68
CA TYR A 243 9.13 6.59 0.33
C TYR A 243 10.42 7.38 0.62
N LYS A 244 10.44 8.64 0.19
CA LYS A 244 11.64 9.50 0.28
C LYS A 244 11.95 10.00 1.70
N GLY A 245 11.00 9.92 2.63
CA GLY A 245 11.10 10.49 3.98
C GLY A 245 10.23 11.74 4.16
N ALA A 246 9.97 12.10 5.44
CA ALA A 246 9.21 13.29 5.79
C ALA A 246 10.05 14.57 5.64
N LEU A 247 9.42 15.64 5.13
CA LEU A 247 10.07 16.92 4.84
C LEU A 247 10.19 17.82 6.08
N THR A 248 11.32 18.51 6.18
CA THR A 248 11.55 19.61 7.11
C THR A 248 12.71 20.46 6.61
N THR A 249 13.00 21.57 7.26
CA THR A 249 14.18 22.39 6.97
C THR A 249 15.12 22.45 8.17
N ILE A 250 16.42 22.53 7.90
CA ILE A 250 17.45 22.79 8.88
C ILE A 250 18.55 23.66 8.24
N ASN A 251 18.97 24.72 8.91
CA ASN A 251 19.99 25.65 8.39
C ASN A 251 19.67 26.15 6.96
N GLY A 252 18.38 26.43 6.68
CA GLY A 252 17.91 26.89 5.36
C GLY A 252 17.95 25.82 4.26
N LYS A 253 18.24 24.56 4.59
CA LYS A 253 18.26 23.44 3.66
C LYS A 253 17.02 22.56 3.84
N LEU A 254 16.43 22.16 2.73
CA LEU A 254 15.35 21.19 2.70
C LEU A 254 15.90 19.76 2.84
N VAL A 255 15.48 19.07 3.88
CA VAL A 255 15.92 17.70 4.19
C VAL A 255 14.72 16.78 4.40
N ARG A 256 14.99 15.48 4.38
CA ARG A 256 14.02 14.42 4.66
C ARG A 256 14.50 13.57 5.83
N LEU A 257 13.58 13.32 6.76
CA LEU A 257 13.82 12.49 7.93
C LEU A 257 13.30 11.08 7.72
N LYS A 258 14.08 10.11 8.16
CA LYS A 258 13.75 8.68 8.19
C LYS A 258 14.36 8.03 9.42
N LYS A 259 13.93 6.83 9.75
CA LYS A 259 14.46 6.00 10.85
C LYS A 259 14.53 6.76 12.16
N VAL A 260 13.35 7.11 12.66
CA VAL A 260 13.19 7.85 13.91
C VAL A 260 12.54 7.01 14.99
N HIS A 261 12.81 7.35 16.25
CA HIS A 261 12.03 6.85 17.38
C HIS A 261 12.01 7.87 18.52
N VAL A 262 10.92 7.87 19.28
CA VAL A 262 10.79 8.72 20.46
C VAL A 262 11.58 8.11 21.63
N ASN A 263 12.32 8.96 22.34
CA ASN A 263 12.98 8.62 23.60
C ASN A 263 12.39 9.44 24.74
N TYR A 264 11.76 8.77 25.70
CA TYR A 264 11.11 9.38 26.85
C TYR A 264 12.05 9.55 28.06
N GLN A 265 13.28 9.02 28.00
CA GLN A 265 14.22 9.01 29.14
C GLN A 265 14.87 10.38 29.39
N ASP A 266 14.92 11.25 28.40
CA ASP A 266 15.56 12.55 28.51
C ASP A 266 14.67 13.64 29.17
N GLY A 267 13.42 13.29 29.52
CA GLY A 267 12.47 14.21 30.12
C GLY A 267 11.83 15.19 29.17
N ALA A 268 11.23 16.24 29.74
CA ALA A 268 10.52 17.27 28.99
C ALA A 268 11.45 18.45 28.68
N PHE A 269 11.19 19.09 27.55
CA PHE A 269 11.88 20.30 27.12
C PHE A 269 10.91 21.49 27.11
N HIS A 270 11.44 22.70 27.34
CA HIS A 270 10.64 23.90 27.17
C HIS A 270 10.15 24.02 25.71
N PRO A 271 8.90 24.44 25.44
CA PRO A 271 8.36 24.53 24.08
C PRO A 271 9.25 25.32 23.11
N HIS A 272 9.99 26.31 23.58
CA HIS A 272 10.95 27.07 22.77
C HIS A 272 12.15 26.24 22.29
N GLN A 273 12.45 25.11 22.96
CA GLN A 273 13.55 24.22 22.55
C GLN A 273 13.15 23.24 21.46
N ARG A 274 11.88 23.16 21.11
CA ARG A 274 11.34 22.24 20.10
C ARG A 274 12.10 22.36 18.78
N GLY A 275 12.49 21.21 18.24
CA GLY A 275 13.27 21.10 17.01
C GLY A 275 14.77 21.34 17.18
N ILE A 276 15.26 21.72 18.37
CA ILE A 276 16.70 21.91 18.61
C ILE A 276 17.39 20.55 18.74
N VAL A 277 18.49 20.39 18.01
CA VAL A 277 19.42 19.27 18.20
C VAL A 277 20.24 19.54 19.47
N TYR A 278 20.01 18.77 20.51
CA TYR A 278 20.69 18.97 21.80
C TYR A 278 21.75 17.91 22.12
N ARG A 279 21.74 16.78 21.39
CA ARG A 279 22.71 15.70 21.57
C ARG A 279 22.98 15.03 20.20
N LYS A 280 24.22 14.56 20.02
CA LYS A 280 24.68 13.92 18.79
C LYS A 280 25.62 12.77 19.14
N GLY A 281 25.50 11.66 18.40
CA GLY A 281 26.39 10.51 18.47
C GLY A 281 26.76 9.96 17.10
N PRO A 282 27.54 8.88 17.05
CA PRO A 282 27.87 8.21 15.79
C PRO A 282 26.59 7.65 15.14
N GLY A 283 26.18 8.23 14.01
CA GLY A 283 25.03 7.74 13.24
C GLY A 283 23.65 8.20 13.72
N TRP A 284 23.53 9.08 14.70
CA TRP A 284 22.26 9.59 15.19
C TRP A 284 22.37 11.00 15.80
N ILE A 285 21.24 11.67 15.90
CA ILE A 285 21.05 12.90 16.67
C ILE A 285 19.81 12.81 17.55
N CYS A 286 19.76 13.60 18.65
CA CYS A 286 18.56 13.79 19.45
C CYS A 286 18.02 15.20 19.27
N VAL A 287 16.72 15.28 18.98
CA VAL A 287 15.98 16.53 18.76
C VAL A 287 14.98 16.71 19.89
N ALA A 288 15.00 17.89 20.51
CA ALA A 288 14.09 18.21 21.60
C ALA A 288 12.65 18.32 21.11
N LEU A 289 11.73 17.65 21.79
CA LEU A 289 10.28 17.76 21.65
C LEU A 289 9.69 18.27 22.98
N ASN A 290 8.38 18.50 23.08
CA ASN A 290 7.80 19.04 24.31
C ASN A 290 7.92 18.08 25.51
N GLU A 291 7.58 16.83 25.34
CA GLU A 291 7.46 15.84 26.42
C GLU A 291 8.54 14.76 26.39
N SER A 292 9.41 14.81 25.41
CA SER A 292 10.40 13.78 25.11
C SER A 292 11.43 14.27 24.12
N SER A 293 12.23 13.37 23.57
CA SER A 293 13.10 13.65 22.43
C SER A 293 12.87 12.70 21.28
N LEU A 294 13.20 13.14 20.06
CA LEU A 294 13.22 12.32 18.86
C LEU A 294 14.65 11.95 18.54
N VAL A 295 14.95 10.66 18.52
CA VAL A 295 16.20 10.14 17.96
C VAL A 295 16.01 10.02 16.46
N VAL A 296 16.95 10.57 15.68
CA VAL A 296 16.92 10.56 14.22
C VAL A 296 18.21 9.90 13.71
N GLU A 297 18.07 8.81 12.99
CA GLU A 297 19.20 8.02 12.48
C GLU A 297 19.47 8.27 10.99
N SER A 298 18.52 8.87 10.26
CA SER A 298 18.70 9.15 8.84
C SER A 298 18.16 10.53 8.46
N ILE A 299 19.03 11.35 7.90
CA ILE A 299 18.71 12.66 7.34
C ILE A 299 19.28 12.73 5.94
N ILE A 300 18.41 12.99 4.96
CA ILE A 300 18.73 12.96 3.54
C ILE A 300 18.50 14.36 2.96
N ASP A 301 19.49 14.90 2.26
CA ASP A 301 19.33 16.15 1.49
C ASP A 301 18.31 15.91 0.36
N ASN A 302 17.28 16.77 0.31
CA ASN A 302 16.16 16.58 -0.63
C ASN A 302 16.56 16.72 -2.12
N LYS A 303 17.63 17.45 -2.43
CA LYS A 303 18.09 17.66 -3.81
C LYS A 303 19.03 16.55 -4.28
N THR A 304 19.96 16.17 -3.42
CA THR A 304 21.06 15.27 -3.81
C THR A 304 20.80 13.81 -3.44
N SER A 305 19.78 13.56 -2.61
CA SER A 305 19.47 12.24 -2.02
C SER A 305 20.62 11.63 -1.22
N LYS A 306 21.61 12.42 -0.81
CA LYS A 306 22.74 11.99 0.00
C LYS A 306 22.49 12.22 1.48
N SER A 307 23.05 11.35 2.33
CA SER A 307 23.01 11.57 3.78
C SER A 307 23.72 12.87 4.15
N CYS A 308 23.07 13.66 4.99
CA CYS A 308 23.63 14.88 5.55
C CYS A 308 23.64 14.89 7.09
N LEU A 309 23.40 13.75 7.73
CA LEU A 309 23.37 13.59 9.18
C LEU A 309 24.68 14.08 9.85
N SER A 310 25.84 13.81 9.24
CA SER A 310 27.15 14.24 9.76
C SER A 310 27.33 15.77 9.78
N LEU A 311 26.59 16.49 8.95
CA LEU A 311 26.67 17.95 8.81
C LEU A 311 25.82 18.69 9.84
N ILE A 312 24.98 17.98 10.59
CA ILE A 312 24.10 18.56 11.60
C ILE A 312 24.89 18.71 12.92
N ASN A 313 24.76 19.84 13.57
CA ASN A 313 25.46 20.17 14.82
C ASN A 313 24.49 20.36 15.98
N ILE A 314 25.01 20.22 17.19
CA ILE A 314 24.28 20.60 18.42
C ILE A 314 23.99 22.10 18.35
N GLY A 315 22.74 22.48 18.63
CA GLY A 315 22.24 23.84 18.52
C GLY A 315 21.48 24.12 17.21
N ASP A 316 21.67 23.31 16.16
CA ASP A 316 20.87 23.43 14.94
C ASP A 316 19.39 23.17 15.24
N ARG A 317 18.48 23.78 14.46
CA ARG A 317 17.03 23.65 14.70
C ARG A 317 16.32 23.22 13.42
N PHE A 318 15.50 22.18 13.55
CA PHE A 318 14.52 21.80 12.56
C PHE A 318 13.29 22.71 12.65
N ILE A 319 12.84 23.18 11.51
CA ILE A 319 11.64 24.00 11.36
C ILE A 319 10.85 23.58 10.12
N THR A 320 9.56 23.84 10.13
CA THR A 320 8.70 23.71 8.95
C THR A 320 8.26 25.12 8.57
N PRO A 321 8.34 25.49 7.27
CA PRO A 321 7.93 26.79 6.77
C PRO A 321 6.48 27.11 7.01
#